data_c4961c8d64f034367b77f287b53f3c52
#
_entry.id   c4961c8d64f034367b77f287b53f3c52
#
_cell.length_a   1.000
_cell.length_b   1.000
_cell.length_c   1.000
_cell.angle_alpha   90.00
_cell.angle_beta   90.00
_cell.angle_gamma   90.00
#
_symmetry.space_group_name_H-M   'P 1'
#
loop_
_entity.id
_entity.type
_entity.pdbx_description
1 polymer ?
#
loop_
_entity_poly.entity_id
_entity_poly.type
_entity_poly.pdbx_seq_one_letter_code
_entity_poly.pdbx_strand_id
1 'polypeptide(L)'
;MLRNLCGWILGHKDILDTWQGAIAEQIVAQELRVVLNDRYVQHLNFWVRDKQGTSAEVDFIWQSGITLIPVEVKSGHNAHLRSLQSFMDLSSGDIAVRIWSGPYSIDQVSTPKGKKFRLVNIPFYYVGSLPLILEKIIN
;
A
#
# COMPACT_ATOMS: atom_id res chain seq x y z
N MET A 1 -15.52 -0.18 16.48
CA MET A 1 -16.41 0.78 15.79
C MET A 1 -15.90 1.18 14.40
N LEU A 2 -14.68 1.64 14.24
CA LEU A 2 -14.07 1.98 12.92
C LEU A 2 -13.98 0.78 11.96
N ARG A 3 -13.67 -0.42 12.43
CA ARG A 3 -13.62 -1.64 11.60
C ARG A 3 -14.96 -1.97 10.93
N ASN A 4 -16.07 -1.79 11.65
CA ASN A 4 -17.42 -2.06 11.09
C ASN A 4 -17.85 -0.96 10.11
N LEU A 5 -17.50 0.30 10.39
CA LEU A 5 -17.76 1.41 9.49
C LEU A 5 -16.99 1.28 8.17
N CYS A 6 -15.72 0.86 8.25
CA CYS A 6 -14.87 0.60 7.08
C CYS A 6 -15.43 -0.53 6.22
N GLY A 7 -15.80 -1.65 6.81
CA GLY A 7 -16.41 -2.77 6.10
C GLY A 7 -17.73 -2.38 5.45
N TRP A 8 -18.52 -1.55 6.11
CA TRP A 8 -19.79 -1.05 5.60
C TRP A 8 -19.59 -0.08 4.42
N ILE A 9 -18.71 0.91 4.56
CA ILE A 9 -18.41 1.89 3.51
C ILE A 9 -17.80 1.21 2.26
N LEU A 10 -16.86 0.29 2.46
CA LEU A 10 -16.19 -0.40 1.36
C LEU A 10 -17.07 -1.49 0.71
N GLY A 11 -18.10 -1.96 1.40
CA GLY A 11 -19.08 -2.94 0.90
C GLY A 11 -20.23 -2.35 0.10
N HIS A 12 -20.51 -1.05 0.22
CA HIS A 12 -21.56 -0.39 -0.52
C HIS A 12 -21.10 0.07 -1.91
N LYS A 13 -21.62 -0.57 -2.94
CA LYS A 13 -21.32 -0.27 -4.36
C LYS A 13 -21.75 1.13 -4.83
N ASP A 14 -22.64 1.79 -4.09
CA ASP A 14 -23.27 3.05 -4.48
C ASP A 14 -22.52 4.31 -4.05
N ILE A 15 -21.42 4.16 -3.34
CA ILE A 15 -20.51 5.28 -3.05
C ILE A 15 -19.62 5.45 -4.27
N LEU A 16 -19.68 6.60 -4.92
CA LEU A 16 -18.90 6.95 -6.12
C LEU A 16 -17.46 6.47 -6.00
N ASP A 17 -16.98 5.72 -6.98
CA ASP A 17 -15.64 5.07 -6.99
C ASP A 17 -14.50 6.01 -6.61
N THR A 18 -14.60 7.29 -6.97
CA THR A 18 -13.63 8.34 -6.63
C THR A 18 -13.52 8.58 -5.12
N TRP A 19 -14.63 8.50 -4.39
CA TRP A 19 -14.67 8.69 -2.94
C TRP A 19 -14.22 7.42 -2.20
N GLN A 20 -14.46 6.25 -2.77
CA GLN A 20 -14.02 4.97 -2.17
C GLN A 20 -12.50 4.91 -2.06
N GLY A 21 -11.78 5.37 -3.06
CA GLY A 21 -10.32 5.42 -3.04
C GLY A 21 -9.80 6.31 -1.90
N ALA A 22 -10.26 7.56 -1.84
CA ALA A 22 -9.83 8.52 -0.82
C ALA A 22 -10.18 8.06 0.61
N ILE A 23 -11.35 7.47 0.81
CA ILE A 23 -11.76 6.93 2.11
C ILE A 23 -10.90 5.73 2.49
N ALA A 24 -10.62 4.82 1.56
CA ALA A 24 -9.78 3.65 1.81
C ALA A 24 -8.36 4.07 2.22
N GLU A 25 -7.77 5.05 1.52
CA GLU A 25 -6.45 5.61 1.87
C GLU A 25 -6.45 6.24 3.26
N GLN A 26 -7.47 7.02 3.60
CA GLN A 26 -7.62 7.65 4.93
C GLN A 26 -7.69 6.61 6.05
N ILE A 27 -8.44 5.56 5.84
CA ILE A 27 -8.59 4.48 6.81
C ILE A 27 -7.26 3.75 7.01
N VAL A 28 -6.59 3.42 5.93
CA VAL A 28 -5.25 2.80 5.97
C VAL A 28 -4.25 3.71 6.66
N ALA A 29 -4.27 5.01 6.36
CA ALA A 29 -3.41 6.00 7.02
C ALA A 29 -3.62 6.04 8.53
N GLN A 30 -4.86 5.98 9.00
CA GLN A 30 -5.17 5.96 10.42
C GLN A 30 -4.69 4.68 11.11
N GLU A 31 -4.93 3.52 10.49
CA GLU A 31 -4.44 2.24 11.03
C GLU A 31 -2.91 2.19 11.09
N LEU A 32 -2.23 2.65 10.04
CA LEU A 32 -0.77 2.71 10.01
C LEU A 32 -0.20 3.67 11.05
N ARG A 33 -0.87 4.80 11.31
CA ARG A 33 -0.47 5.73 12.37
C ARG A 33 -0.55 5.10 13.76
N VAL A 34 -1.60 4.34 14.05
CA VAL A 34 -1.73 3.63 15.32
C VAL A 34 -0.59 2.63 15.50
N VAL A 35 -0.28 1.88 14.47
CA VAL A 35 0.81 0.89 14.49
C VAL A 35 2.18 1.53 14.64
N LEU A 36 2.42 2.68 14.00
CA LEU A 36 3.68 3.42 14.07
C LEU A 36 3.87 4.12 15.42
N ASN A 37 2.79 4.57 16.06
CA ASN A 37 2.87 5.28 17.34
C ASN A 37 3.39 4.41 18.50
N ASP A 38 3.27 3.09 18.37
CA ASP A 38 3.75 2.12 19.37
C ASP A 38 5.27 1.84 19.29
N ARG A 39 5.96 2.26 18.22
CA ARG A 39 7.34 1.82 17.95
C ARG A 39 8.37 2.92 17.65
N TYR A 40 8.14 4.18 17.84
CA TYR A 40 8.93 5.37 17.50
C TYR A 40 8.20 6.30 16.51
N VAL A 41 8.42 7.60 16.65
CA VAL A 41 7.87 8.67 15.81
C VAL A 41 8.31 8.47 14.34
N GLN A 42 7.62 7.60 13.64
CA GLN A 42 7.78 7.51 12.19
C GLN A 42 6.66 8.32 11.53
N HIS A 43 7.04 9.21 10.65
CA HIS A 43 6.09 9.93 9.82
C HIS A 43 5.61 9.01 8.70
N LEU A 44 4.31 9.07 8.37
CA LEU A 44 3.82 8.50 7.13
C LEU A 44 4.40 9.30 5.97
N ASN A 45 5.25 8.69 5.22
CA ASN A 45 5.84 9.27 4.02
C ASN A 45 5.04 8.80 2.80
N PHE A 46 4.98 9.62 1.79
CA PHE A 46 4.45 9.29 0.46
C PHE A 46 5.53 9.60 -0.58
N TRP A 47 5.35 9.06 -1.78
CA TRP A 47 6.28 9.31 -2.88
C TRP A 47 5.53 9.85 -4.08
N VAL A 48 6.06 10.94 -4.64
CA VAL A 48 5.54 11.56 -5.85
C VAL A 48 6.68 11.73 -6.85
N ARG A 49 6.42 11.28 -8.06
CA ARG A 49 7.28 11.57 -9.19
C ARG A 49 6.56 12.57 -10.10
N ASP A 50 7.05 13.78 -10.12
CA ASP A 50 6.56 14.82 -11.03
C ASP A 50 7.52 14.93 -12.22
N LYS A 51 7.10 14.37 -13.36
CA LYS A 51 7.75 14.59 -14.66
C LYS A 51 6.71 15.17 -15.60
N GLN A 52 7.12 16.15 -16.43
CA GLN A 52 6.26 16.73 -17.46
C GLN A 52 5.54 15.62 -18.25
N GLY A 53 4.21 15.53 -18.07
CA GLY A 53 3.32 14.62 -18.77
C GLY A 53 3.02 13.28 -18.11
N THR A 54 3.69 12.89 -17.01
CA THR A 54 3.36 11.66 -16.27
C THR A 54 3.63 11.83 -14.77
N SER A 55 2.57 11.92 -13.99
CA SER A 55 2.67 11.84 -12.53
C SER A 55 2.54 10.38 -12.08
N ALA A 56 3.38 9.95 -11.14
CA ALA A 56 3.24 8.69 -10.43
C ALA A 56 3.30 8.99 -8.94
N GLU A 57 2.38 8.41 -8.18
CA GLU A 57 2.25 8.62 -6.75
C GLU A 57 2.07 7.27 -6.06
N VAL A 58 2.80 7.05 -4.97
CA VAL A 58 2.63 5.90 -4.08
C VAL A 58 2.06 6.43 -2.76
N ASP A 59 0.99 5.83 -2.29
CA ASP A 59 0.19 6.32 -1.17
C ASP A 59 1.00 6.42 0.12
N PHE A 60 1.82 5.38 0.43
CA PHE A 60 2.67 5.37 1.61
C PHE A 60 4.00 4.71 1.34
N ILE A 61 5.02 5.14 2.09
CA ILE A 61 6.33 4.49 2.13
C ILE A 61 6.57 3.97 3.55
N TRP A 62 6.68 2.65 3.68
CA TRP A 62 7.08 2.00 4.90
C TRP A 62 8.60 1.89 4.94
N GLN A 63 9.21 2.35 6.02
CA GLN A 63 10.66 2.24 6.21
C GLN A 63 10.98 1.08 7.15
N SER A 64 11.83 0.18 6.70
CA SER A 64 12.39 -0.91 7.52
C SER A 64 13.92 -0.85 7.44
N GLY A 65 14.54 -0.29 8.46
CA GLY A 65 15.98 0.01 8.43
C GLY A 65 16.29 1.00 7.31
N ILE A 66 17.14 0.59 6.38
CA ILE A 66 17.51 1.37 5.18
C ILE A 66 16.59 1.07 3.97
N THR A 67 15.71 0.07 4.09
CA THR A 67 14.84 -0.35 3.00
C THR A 67 13.55 0.44 3.00
N LEU A 68 13.21 1.01 1.86
CA LEU A 68 11.94 1.69 1.62
C LEU A 68 10.99 0.76 0.87
N ILE A 69 9.84 0.50 1.46
CA ILE A 69 8.82 -0.40 0.92
C ILE A 69 7.60 0.43 0.54
N PRO A 70 7.26 0.52 -0.75
CA PRO A 70 6.08 1.23 -1.19
C PRO A 70 4.81 0.46 -0.83
N VAL A 71 3.81 1.20 -0.37
CA VAL A 71 2.48 0.68 0.01
C VAL A 71 1.43 1.41 -0.80
N GLU A 72 0.72 0.68 -1.63
CA GLU A 72 -0.37 1.17 -2.48
C GLU A 72 -1.71 0.67 -1.97
N VAL A 73 -2.70 1.55 -1.90
CA VAL A 73 -4.07 1.22 -1.48
C VAL A 73 -4.97 1.13 -2.70
N LYS A 74 -5.67 0.02 -2.87
CA LYS A 74 -6.61 -0.21 -3.98
C LYS A 74 -7.98 -0.63 -3.45
N SER A 75 -8.96 0.24 -3.58
CA SER A 75 -10.33 -0.01 -3.14
C SER A 75 -11.16 -0.86 -4.12
N GLY A 76 -10.70 -1.06 -5.35
CA GLY A 76 -11.39 -1.80 -6.41
C GLY A 76 -10.58 -2.96 -6.98
N HIS A 77 -11.20 -3.68 -7.93
CA HIS A 77 -10.56 -4.81 -8.61
C HIS A 77 -9.52 -4.41 -9.68
N ASN A 78 -9.37 -3.14 -9.98
CA ASN A 78 -8.39 -2.67 -10.95
C ASN A 78 -6.96 -2.82 -10.42
N ALA A 79 -6.26 -3.77 -11.02
CA ALA A 79 -4.92 -4.18 -10.61
C ALA A 79 -3.79 -3.34 -11.23
N HIS A 80 -4.05 -2.08 -11.59
CA HIS A 80 -2.99 -1.24 -12.15
C HIS A 80 -1.99 -0.83 -11.08
N LEU A 81 -0.76 -1.32 -11.23
CA LEU A 81 0.35 -1.09 -10.30
C LEU A 81 1.37 -0.10 -10.88
N ARG A 82 0.97 0.79 -11.79
CA ARG A 82 1.89 1.67 -12.53
C ARG A 82 2.78 2.52 -11.63
N SER A 83 2.19 3.16 -10.63
CA SER A 83 2.94 4.00 -9.69
C SER A 83 3.91 3.18 -8.86
N LEU A 84 3.45 2.05 -8.35
CA LEU A 84 4.24 1.12 -7.57
C LEU A 84 5.40 0.53 -8.40
N GLN A 85 5.14 0.14 -9.65
CA GLN A 85 6.18 -0.33 -10.56
C GLN A 85 7.19 0.78 -10.90
N SER A 86 6.74 2.03 -11.07
CA SER A 86 7.62 3.19 -11.29
C SER A 86 8.53 3.44 -10.10
N PHE A 87 8.02 3.30 -8.88
CA PHE A 87 8.83 3.38 -7.67
C PHE A 87 9.86 2.24 -7.62
N MET A 88 9.42 1.01 -7.89
CA MET A 88 10.29 -0.17 -7.85
C MET A 88 11.43 -0.10 -8.87
N ASP A 89 11.22 0.51 -10.03
CA ASP A 89 12.28 0.74 -11.01
C ASP A 89 13.39 1.67 -10.50
N LEU A 90 13.07 2.56 -9.57
CA LEU A 90 14.02 3.51 -8.97
C LEU A 90 14.58 3.02 -7.64
N SER A 91 13.90 2.08 -6.99
CA SER A 91 14.29 1.54 -5.68
C SER A 91 15.31 0.42 -5.84
N SER A 92 16.18 0.26 -4.84
CA SER A 92 17.05 -0.92 -4.71
C SER A 92 16.33 -2.11 -4.05
N GLY A 93 15.17 -1.89 -3.42
CA GLY A 93 14.39 -2.92 -2.76
C GLY A 93 13.71 -3.90 -3.72
N ASP A 94 13.25 -5.02 -3.19
CA ASP A 94 12.57 -6.10 -3.93
C ASP A 94 11.20 -6.45 -3.35
N ILE A 95 10.66 -5.62 -2.44
CA ILE A 95 9.35 -5.82 -1.81
C ILE A 95 8.47 -4.59 -2.03
N ALA A 96 7.23 -4.83 -2.38
CA ALA A 96 6.16 -3.83 -2.42
C ALA A 96 4.89 -4.39 -1.78
N VAL A 97 4.03 -3.53 -1.27
CA VAL A 97 2.78 -3.90 -0.62
C VAL A 97 1.59 -3.32 -1.37
N ARG A 98 0.58 -4.12 -1.58
CA ARG A 98 -0.75 -3.66 -2.00
C ARG A 98 -1.77 -4.00 -0.91
N ILE A 99 -2.48 -2.99 -0.43
CA ILE A 99 -3.63 -3.14 0.47
C ILE A 99 -4.89 -3.08 -0.38
N TRP A 100 -5.71 -4.13 -0.35
CA TRP A 100 -6.82 -4.29 -1.26
C TRP A 100 -7.99 -5.09 -0.68
N SER A 101 -9.04 -5.23 -1.46
CA SER A 101 -10.23 -6.01 -1.06
C SER A 101 -10.11 -7.52 -1.28
N GLY A 102 -9.03 -7.99 -1.90
CA GLY A 102 -8.79 -9.40 -2.17
C GLY A 102 -8.05 -10.13 -1.04
N PRO A 103 -7.73 -11.42 -1.24
CA PRO A 103 -7.06 -12.24 -0.23
C PRO A 103 -5.59 -11.87 -0.07
N TYR A 104 -5.01 -12.35 1.06
CA TYR A 104 -3.57 -12.30 1.27
C TYR A 104 -2.85 -13.22 0.28
N SER A 105 -1.82 -12.68 -0.37
CA SER A 105 -0.90 -13.45 -1.22
C SER A 105 0.45 -12.75 -1.33
N ILE A 106 1.46 -13.51 -1.75
CA ILE A 106 2.76 -12.96 -2.15
C ILE A 106 3.01 -13.41 -3.58
N ASP A 107 3.03 -12.45 -4.49
CA ASP A 107 3.15 -12.69 -5.91
C ASP A 107 4.49 -12.18 -6.44
N GLN A 108 5.09 -12.91 -7.36
CA GLN A 108 6.26 -12.44 -8.09
C GLN A 108 5.81 -11.59 -9.27
N VAL A 109 6.16 -10.32 -9.26
CA VAL A 109 5.75 -9.33 -10.27
C VAL A 109 6.99 -8.72 -10.92
N SER A 110 6.83 -8.27 -12.16
CA SER A 110 7.89 -7.55 -12.87
C SER A 110 7.43 -6.16 -13.26
N THR A 111 8.35 -5.21 -13.24
CA THR A 111 8.12 -3.90 -13.84
C THR A 111 8.18 -3.98 -15.37
N PRO A 112 7.67 -2.98 -16.10
CA PRO A 112 7.85 -2.90 -17.55
C PRO A 112 9.31 -2.90 -18.00
N LYS A 113 10.24 -2.47 -17.14
CA LYS A 113 11.70 -2.50 -17.40
C LYS A 113 12.35 -3.84 -17.03
N GLY A 114 11.56 -4.83 -16.58
CA GLY A 114 12.03 -6.18 -16.28
C GLY A 114 12.56 -6.41 -14.86
N LYS A 115 12.49 -5.42 -13.97
CA LYS A 115 12.85 -5.61 -12.56
C LYS A 115 11.81 -6.49 -11.87
N LYS A 116 12.26 -7.59 -11.25
CA LYS A 116 11.41 -8.51 -10.48
C LYS A 116 11.33 -8.06 -9.02
N PHE A 117 10.15 -8.17 -8.42
CA PHE A 117 9.93 -7.89 -7.01
C PHE A 117 8.78 -8.73 -6.45
N ARG A 118 8.72 -8.87 -5.14
CA ARG A 118 7.64 -9.55 -4.42
C ARG A 118 6.54 -8.54 -4.09
N LEU A 119 5.35 -8.79 -4.60
CA LEU A 119 4.16 -8.02 -4.25
C LEU A 119 3.41 -8.71 -3.13
N VAL A 120 3.39 -8.12 -1.96
CA VAL A 120 2.64 -8.61 -0.80
C VAL A 120 1.25 -7.99 -0.85
N ASN A 121 0.25 -8.80 -1.15
CA ASN A 121 -1.15 -8.40 -1.16
C ASN A 121 -1.75 -8.61 0.22
N ILE A 122 -2.29 -7.55 0.81
CA ILE A 122 -2.81 -7.55 2.17
C ILE A 122 -4.27 -7.10 2.14
N PRO A 123 -5.22 -7.91 2.65
CA PRO A 123 -6.59 -7.48 2.85
C PRO A 123 -6.67 -6.27 3.79
N PHE A 124 -7.63 -5.39 3.60
CA PHE A 124 -7.82 -4.21 4.46
C PHE A 124 -7.86 -4.54 5.97
N TYR A 125 -8.46 -5.66 6.35
CA TYR A 125 -8.57 -6.05 7.76
C TYR A 125 -7.25 -6.53 8.38
N TYR A 126 -6.19 -6.72 7.58
CA TYR A 126 -4.85 -7.10 8.05
C TYR A 126 -3.85 -5.93 8.12
N VAL A 127 -4.26 -4.71 7.81
CA VAL A 127 -3.36 -3.54 7.80
C VAL A 127 -2.64 -3.36 9.12
N GLY A 128 -3.32 -3.55 10.25
CA GLY A 128 -2.72 -3.47 11.58
C GLY A 128 -1.60 -4.49 11.84
N SER A 129 -1.52 -5.56 11.04
CA SER A 129 -0.48 -6.59 11.13
C SER A 129 0.69 -6.35 10.14
N LEU A 130 0.68 -5.25 9.39
CA LEU A 130 1.71 -4.95 8.39
C LEU A 130 3.14 -5.08 8.92
N PRO A 131 3.50 -4.54 10.10
CA PRO A 131 4.86 -4.66 10.63
C PRO A 131 5.28 -6.10 10.84
N LEU A 132 4.42 -6.93 11.41
CA LEU A 132 4.70 -8.35 11.66
C LEU A 132 4.82 -9.14 10.36
N ILE A 133 4.00 -8.82 9.36
CA ILE A 133 4.05 -9.46 8.04
C ILE A 133 5.39 -9.13 7.36
N LEU A 134 5.76 -7.85 7.33
CA LEU A 134 7.02 -7.41 6.70
C LEU A 134 8.25 -7.95 7.43
N GLU A 135 8.24 -7.98 8.75
CA GLU A 135 9.33 -8.56 9.53
C GLU A 135 9.61 -10.03 9.16
N LYS A 136 8.55 -10.83 8.96
CA LYS A 136 8.66 -12.23 8.54
C LYS A 136 9.13 -12.40 7.09
N ILE A 137 8.91 -11.43 6.23
CA ILE A 137 9.25 -11.51 4.80
C ILE A 137 10.68 -11.02 4.55
N ILE A 138 11.15 -10.06 5.37
CA ILE A 138 12.48 -9.45 5.25
C ILE A 138 13.55 -10.33 5.89
N ASN A 139 13.23 -11.02 6.98
CA ASN A 139 14.13 -11.97 7.69
C ASN A 139 14.04 -13.37 7.06
#